data_4f967bacd14d619a6bdc7f544c1c1013
#
_entry.id   4f967bacd14d619a6bdc7f544c1c1013
#
_cell.length_a   1.000
_cell.length_b   1.000
_cell.length_c   1.000
_cell.angle_alpha   90.00
_cell.angle_beta   90.00
_cell.angle_gamma   90.00
#
_symmetry.space_group_name_H-M   'P 1'
#
loop_
_entity.id
_entity.type
_entity.pdbx_description
1 polymer ?
#
loop_
_entity_poly.entity_id
_entity_poly.type
_entity_poly.pdbx_seq_one_letter_code
_entity_poly.pdbx_strand_id
1 'polypeptide(L)'
;MQKKIVVTGVMSMCIGYILGSYIQNQKRILFQSDVQSRLSIYKMWLEKIHKGESVAAFIAEKKYNSVAIYGLGKLGVSLINELKGKEINVTYIIDQRAEEIFYKDIAVYPFSDHLPEVDVVIITTVNDQNVLKEKIRCYMDCDVYLLEELVMTC
;
A
#
# COMPACT_ATOMS: atom_id res chain seq x y z
N MET A 1 -29.10 34.72 -35.29
CA MET A 1 -29.14 33.40 -34.66
C MET A 1 -27.78 32.71 -34.65
N GLN A 2 -27.02 32.70 -35.75
CA GLN A 2 -25.68 32.05 -35.84
C GLN A 2 -24.62 32.52 -34.85
N LYS A 3 -24.54 33.83 -34.54
CA LYS A 3 -23.54 34.34 -33.57
C LYS A 3 -23.71 33.83 -32.15
N LYS A 4 -24.95 33.59 -31.71
CA LYS A 4 -25.20 33.00 -30.35
C LYS A 4 -24.74 31.54 -30.28
N ILE A 5 -24.94 30.77 -31.32
CA ILE A 5 -24.55 29.32 -31.37
C ILE A 5 -23.03 29.19 -31.32
N VAL A 6 -22.29 30.03 -32.06
CA VAL A 6 -20.82 30.03 -32.06
C VAL A 6 -20.25 30.38 -30.69
N VAL A 7 -20.80 31.41 -30.03
CA VAL A 7 -20.37 31.84 -28.68
C VAL A 7 -20.61 30.74 -27.65
N THR A 8 -21.76 30.08 -27.71
CA THR A 8 -22.08 28.97 -26.80
C THR A 8 -21.15 27.77 -27.00
N GLY A 9 -20.81 27.45 -28.26
CA GLY A 9 -19.88 26.38 -28.61
C GLY A 9 -18.45 26.65 -28.10
N VAL A 10 -17.94 27.87 -28.28
CA VAL A 10 -16.62 28.28 -27.76
C VAL A 10 -16.56 28.27 -26.23
N MET A 11 -17.58 28.76 -25.56
CA MET A 11 -17.66 28.71 -24.09
C MET A 11 -17.68 27.27 -23.57
N SER A 12 -18.43 26.37 -24.22
CA SER A 12 -18.46 24.95 -23.84
C SER A 12 -17.10 24.29 -24.00
N MET A 13 -16.37 24.57 -25.08
CA MET A 13 -15.01 24.07 -25.29
C MET A 13 -14.02 24.60 -24.25
N CYS A 14 -14.09 25.89 -23.90
CA CYS A 14 -13.24 26.49 -22.87
C CYS A 14 -13.50 25.86 -21.49
N ILE A 15 -14.75 25.66 -21.12
CA ILE A 15 -15.12 25.01 -19.85
C ILE A 15 -14.60 23.56 -19.84
N GLY A 16 -14.79 22.80 -20.91
CA GLY A 16 -14.27 21.45 -21.02
C GLY A 16 -12.74 21.36 -20.90
N TYR A 17 -12.02 22.32 -21.51
CA TYR A 17 -10.56 22.39 -21.39
C TYR A 17 -10.11 22.71 -19.98
N ILE A 18 -10.75 23.68 -19.31
CA ILE A 18 -10.44 24.07 -17.94
C ILE A 18 -10.71 22.92 -16.97
N LEU A 19 -11.85 22.25 -17.07
CA LEU A 19 -12.19 21.08 -16.26
C LEU A 19 -11.22 19.93 -16.50
N GLY A 20 -10.89 19.63 -17.75
CA GLY A 20 -9.93 18.61 -18.12
C GLY A 20 -8.53 18.88 -17.55
N SER A 21 -8.05 20.11 -17.67
CA SER A 21 -6.75 20.52 -17.10
C SER A 21 -6.73 20.47 -15.57
N TYR A 22 -7.83 20.83 -14.92
CA TYR A 22 -7.98 20.75 -13.46
C TYR A 22 -7.92 19.29 -12.99
N ILE A 23 -8.68 18.40 -13.64
CA ILE A 23 -8.68 16.97 -13.30
C ILE A 23 -7.30 16.33 -13.51
N GLN A 24 -6.62 16.67 -14.61
CA GLN A 24 -5.25 16.17 -14.85
C GLN A 24 -4.26 16.69 -13.81
N ASN A 25 -4.39 17.96 -13.39
CA ASN A 25 -3.51 18.51 -12.37
C ASN A 25 -3.72 17.84 -11.00
N GLN A 26 -4.97 17.56 -10.62
CA GLN A 26 -5.28 16.83 -9.39
C GLN A 26 -4.69 15.41 -9.42
N LYS A 27 -4.83 14.68 -10.52
CA LYS A 27 -4.22 13.34 -10.68
C LYS A 27 -2.69 13.40 -10.58
N ARG A 28 -2.06 14.43 -11.14
CA ARG A 28 -0.62 14.63 -11.09
C ARG A 28 -0.13 14.88 -9.65
N ILE A 29 -0.84 15.72 -8.90
CA ILE A 29 -0.52 16.03 -7.51
C ILE A 29 -0.62 14.76 -6.65
N LEU A 30 -1.72 14.00 -6.78
CA LEU A 30 -1.91 12.74 -6.05
C LEU A 30 -0.82 11.70 -6.40
N PHE A 31 -0.49 11.57 -7.67
CA PHE A 31 0.58 10.67 -8.10
C PHE A 31 1.94 11.10 -7.52
N GLN A 32 2.26 12.39 -7.53
CA GLN A 32 3.51 12.90 -6.96
C GLN A 32 3.58 12.68 -5.46
N SER A 33 2.50 12.91 -4.72
CA SER A 33 2.46 12.65 -3.27
C SER A 33 2.66 11.18 -2.94
N ASP A 34 2.05 10.28 -3.70
CA ASP A 34 2.20 8.82 -3.55
C ASP A 34 3.66 8.36 -3.81
N VAL A 35 4.29 8.89 -4.86
CA VAL A 35 5.70 8.60 -5.17
C VAL A 35 6.63 9.13 -4.07
N GLN A 36 6.40 10.34 -3.57
CA GLN A 36 7.21 10.93 -2.49
C GLN A 36 7.07 10.13 -1.19
N SER A 37 5.87 9.71 -0.81
CA SER A 37 5.63 8.89 0.37
C SER A 37 6.37 7.56 0.28
N ARG A 38 6.30 6.87 -0.84
CA ARG A 38 7.04 5.61 -1.06
C ARG A 38 8.55 5.80 -1.00
N LEU A 39 9.06 6.88 -1.60
CA LEU A 39 10.48 7.19 -1.58
C LEU A 39 10.97 7.46 -0.15
N SER A 40 10.19 8.19 0.64
CA SER A 40 10.48 8.44 2.06
C SER A 40 10.55 7.14 2.85
N ILE A 41 9.56 6.24 2.68
CA ILE A 41 9.56 4.93 3.33
C ILE A 41 10.80 4.12 2.94
N TYR A 42 11.16 4.05 1.65
CA TYR A 42 12.36 3.33 1.22
C TYR A 42 13.65 3.91 1.80
N LYS A 43 13.76 5.23 1.87
CA LYS A 43 14.93 5.89 2.47
C LYS A 43 15.09 5.52 3.94
N MET A 44 14.03 5.67 4.72
CA MET A 44 14.04 5.30 6.14
C MET A 44 14.32 3.81 6.34
N TRP A 45 13.70 2.95 5.54
CA TRP A 45 13.91 1.52 5.60
C TRP A 45 15.36 1.13 5.32
N LEU A 46 15.98 1.72 4.30
CA LEU A 46 17.39 1.48 3.98
C LEU A 46 18.32 1.95 5.12
N GLU A 47 18.04 3.11 5.71
CA GLU A 47 18.77 3.60 6.89
C GLU A 47 18.68 2.63 8.07
N LYS A 48 17.52 2.05 8.30
CA LYS A 48 17.28 1.03 9.34
C LYS A 48 18.06 -0.25 9.07
N ILE A 49 17.98 -0.78 7.86
CA ILE A 49 18.75 -1.98 7.46
C ILE A 49 20.24 -1.77 7.70
N HIS A 50 20.79 -0.60 7.37
CA HIS A 50 22.21 -0.27 7.60
C HIS A 50 22.59 -0.23 9.09
N LYS A 51 21.64 0.07 9.97
CA LYS A 51 21.82 0.03 11.44
C LYS A 51 21.62 -1.35 12.05
N GLY A 52 21.19 -2.33 11.27
CA GLY A 52 20.81 -3.65 11.76
C GLY A 52 19.39 -3.71 12.38
N GLU A 53 18.64 -2.62 12.29
CA GLU A 53 17.28 -2.46 12.79
C GLU A 53 16.30 -2.77 11.65
N SER A 54 16.15 -4.03 11.30
CA SER A 54 15.28 -4.44 10.18
C SER A 54 13.86 -4.76 10.64
N VAL A 55 12.89 -4.72 9.71
CA VAL A 55 11.52 -5.17 10.00
C VAL A 55 11.52 -6.65 10.40
N ALA A 56 12.39 -7.45 9.80
CA ALA A 56 12.58 -8.86 10.21
C ALA A 56 13.05 -8.99 11.66
N ALA A 57 13.94 -8.11 12.12
CA ALA A 57 14.40 -8.10 13.53
C ALA A 57 13.26 -7.76 14.48
N PHE A 58 12.43 -6.77 14.14
CA PHE A 58 11.23 -6.42 14.91
C PHE A 58 10.25 -7.60 15.03
N ILE A 59 9.98 -8.29 13.91
CA ILE A 59 9.08 -9.45 13.89
C ILE A 59 9.63 -10.57 14.79
N ALA A 60 10.93 -10.83 14.72
CA ALA A 60 11.60 -11.84 15.55
C ALA A 60 11.58 -11.47 17.04
N GLU A 61 11.80 -10.20 17.40
CA GLU A 61 11.72 -9.69 18.77
C GLU A 61 10.33 -9.88 19.37
N LYS A 62 9.29 -9.61 18.57
CA LYS A 62 7.89 -9.84 18.96
C LYS A 62 7.49 -11.31 18.97
N LYS A 63 8.36 -12.20 18.48
CA LYS A 63 8.09 -13.65 18.34
C LYS A 63 6.90 -13.98 17.44
N TYR A 64 6.64 -13.16 16.42
CA TYR A 64 5.67 -13.48 15.41
C TYR A 64 6.26 -14.51 14.45
N ASN A 65 5.55 -15.62 14.26
CA ASN A 65 5.96 -16.73 13.38
C ASN A 65 5.24 -16.69 12.04
N SER A 66 4.03 -16.13 12.01
CA SER A 66 3.15 -16.06 10.83
C SER A 66 2.80 -14.61 10.51
N VAL A 67 3.06 -14.23 9.27
CA VAL A 67 2.87 -12.85 8.79
C VAL A 67 1.98 -12.86 7.56
N ALA A 68 0.96 -12.01 7.53
CA ALA A 68 0.27 -11.66 6.30
C ALA A 68 0.69 -10.24 5.85
N ILE A 69 0.76 -10.05 4.53
CA ILE A 69 1.14 -8.76 3.94
C ILE A 69 -0.04 -8.20 3.16
N TYR A 70 -0.49 -7.01 3.54
CA TYR A 70 -1.54 -6.31 2.81
C TYR A 70 -0.92 -5.39 1.75
N GLY A 71 -1.17 -5.71 0.48
CA GLY A 71 -0.70 -5.00 -0.70
C GLY A 71 0.51 -5.63 -1.37
N LEU A 72 0.34 -6.21 -2.55
CA LEU A 72 1.42 -6.76 -3.39
C LEU A 72 1.96 -5.70 -4.36
N GLY A 73 2.25 -4.52 -3.84
CA GLY A 73 2.97 -3.46 -4.55
C GLY A 73 4.50 -3.60 -4.37
N LYS A 74 5.25 -2.60 -4.84
CA LYS A 74 6.73 -2.60 -4.70
C LYS A 74 7.19 -2.71 -3.25
N LEU A 75 6.53 -2.03 -2.30
CA LEU A 75 6.84 -2.11 -0.88
C LEU A 75 6.57 -3.52 -0.32
N GLY A 76 5.42 -4.13 -0.66
CA GLY A 76 5.10 -5.50 -0.25
C GLY A 76 6.11 -6.52 -0.77
N VAL A 77 6.49 -6.44 -2.05
CA VAL A 77 7.53 -7.30 -2.63
C VAL A 77 8.88 -7.10 -1.93
N SER A 78 9.24 -5.86 -1.60
CA SER A 78 10.49 -5.58 -0.87
C SER A 78 10.47 -6.18 0.54
N LEU A 79 9.33 -6.08 1.24
CA LEU A 79 9.17 -6.69 2.56
C LEU A 79 9.29 -8.23 2.49
N ILE A 80 8.60 -8.88 1.54
CA ILE A 80 8.71 -10.32 1.34
C ILE A 80 10.16 -10.75 1.10
N ASN A 81 10.91 -9.96 0.30
CA ASN A 81 12.31 -10.26 0.04
C ASN A 81 13.20 -10.07 1.28
N GLU A 82 12.91 -9.10 2.16
CA GLU A 82 13.61 -8.94 3.44
C GLU A 82 13.35 -10.12 4.39
N LEU A 83 12.10 -10.60 4.43
CA LEU A 83 11.70 -11.71 5.30
C LEU A 83 12.19 -13.07 4.78
N LYS A 84 12.50 -13.16 3.49
CA LYS A 84 12.97 -14.39 2.86
C LYS A 84 14.27 -14.89 3.48
N GLY A 85 14.30 -16.17 3.85
CA GLY A 85 15.48 -16.81 4.48
C GLY A 85 15.64 -16.47 5.95
N LYS A 86 14.67 -15.80 6.56
CA LYS A 86 14.51 -15.68 8.01
C LYS A 86 13.55 -16.77 8.52
N GLU A 87 13.57 -17.03 9.81
CA GLU A 87 12.61 -17.95 10.46
C GLU A 87 11.21 -17.32 10.61
N ILE A 88 10.76 -16.62 9.57
CA ILE A 88 9.49 -15.91 9.52
C ILE A 88 8.71 -16.44 8.32
N ASN A 89 7.52 -16.95 8.59
CA ASN A 89 6.63 -17.45 7.54
C ASN A 89 5.70 -16.36 7.02
N VAL A 90 5.86 -15.95 5.75
CA VAL A 90 4.86 -15.16 5.04
C VAL A 90 3.75 -16.10 4.58
N THR A 91 2.68 -16.18 5.36
CA THR A 91 1.60 -17.16 5.20
C THR A 91 0.77 -16.89 3.96
N TYR A 92 0.39 -15.62 3.74
CA TYR A 92 -0.35 -15.18 2.55
C TYR A 92 -0.24 -13.66 2.35
N ILE A 93 -0.72 -13.24 1.20
CA ILE A 93 -0.80 -11.83 0.82
C ILE A 93 -2.27 -11.46 0.65
N ILE A 94 -2.64 -10.25 1.05
CA ILE A 94 -3.96 -9.67 0.80
C ILE A 94 -3.81 -8.58 -0.26
N ASP A 95 -4.50 -8.69 -1.38
CA ASP A 95 -4.52 -7.65 -2.41
C ASP A 95 -5.90 -7.59 -3.08
N GLN A 96 -6.36 -6.39 -3.41
CA GLN A 96 -7.65 -6.20 -4.07
C GLN A 96 -7.70 -6.83 -5.46
N ARG A 97 -6.53 -7.06 -6.09
CA ARG A 97 -6.38 -7.69 -7.41
C ARG A 97 -6.02 -9.17 -7.29
N ALA A 98 -6.39 -9.83 -6.21
CA ALA A 98 -6.01 -11.23 -5.94
C ALA A 98 -6.40 -12.21 -7.06
N GLU A 99 -7.47 -11.92 -7.82
CA GLU A 99 -7.88 -12.74 -8.96
C GLU A 99 -6.97 -12.59 -10.19
N GLU A 100 -6.20 -11.51 -10.25
CA GLU A 100 -5.35 -11.14 -11.40
C GLU A 100 -3.87 -11.38 -11.15
N ILE A 101 -3.46 -11.58 -9.89
CA ILE A 101 -2.05 -11.62 -9.51
C ILE A 101 -1.70 -12.88 -8.73
N PHE A 102 -0.52 -13.40 -9.03
CA PHE A 102 0.09 -14.52 -8.33
C PHE A 102 1.48 -14.10 -7.85
N TYR A 103 1.92 -14.63 -6.72
CA TYR A 103 3.26 -14.34 -6.23
C TYR A 103 3.97 -15.62 -5.77
N LYS A 104 4.70 -16.24 -6.68
CA LYS A 104 5.48 -17.47 -6.41
C LYS A 104 4.60 -18.53 -5.73
N ASP A 105 5.07 -19.06 -4.59
CA ASP A 105 4.39 -20.11 -3.81
C ASP A 105 3.53 -19.54 -2.67
N ILE A 106 3.35 -18.19 -2.61
CA ILE A 106 2.56 -17.52 -1.58
C ILE A 106 1.16 -17.25 -2.13
N ALA A 107 0.15 -17.74 -1.42
CA ALA A 107 -1.25 -17.51 -1.78
C ALA A 107 -1.61 -16.00 -1.68
N VAL A 108 -2.40 -15.52 -2.64
CA VAL A 108 -2.92 -14.15 -2.66
C VAL A 108 -4.44 -14.21 -2.53
N TYR A 109 -4.98 -13.51 -1.55
CA TYR A 109 -6.42 -13.48 -1.27
C TYR A 109 -6.98 -12.06 -1.39
N PRO A 110 -8.23 -11.89 -1.82
CA PRO A 110 -8.94 -10.65 -1.61
C PRO A 110 -9.19 -10.48 -0.11
N PHE A 111 -9.35 -9.25 0.35
CA PHE A 111 -9.72 -9.03 1.76
C PHE A 111 -11.12 -9.58 2.03
N SER A 112 -11.23 -10.48 3.00
CA SER A 112 -12.49 -11.09 3.46
C SER A 112 -12.45 -11.34 4.97
N ASP A 113 -13.57 -11.73 5.53
CA ASP A 113 -13.76 -12.14 6.93
C ASP A 113 -13.38 -13.61 7.21
N HIS A 114 -12.89 -14.32 6.19
CA HIS A 114 -12.54 -15.75 6.26
C HIS A 114 -11.07 -16.01 5.92
N LEU A 115 -10.19 -15.05 6.23
CA LEU A 115 -8.75 -15.21 6.03
C LEU A 115 -8.15 -16.13 7.11
N PRO A 116 -7.10 -16.91 6.77
CA PRO A 116 -6.38 -17.73 7.76
C PRO A 116 -5.83 -16.86 8.91
N GLU A 117 -5.77 -17.42 10.11
CA GLU A 117 -5.17 -16.76 11.27
C GLU A 117 -3.67 -16.54 11.07
N VAL A 118 -3.20 -15.38 11.52
CA VAL A 118 -1.78 -15.01 11.53
C VAL A 118 -1.47 -14.19 12.79
N ASP A 119 -0.22 -14.15 13.19
CA ASP A 119 0.21 -13.36 14.35
C ASP A 119 0.17 -11.86 14.05
N VAL A 120 0.49 -11.49 12.80
CA VAL A 120 0.57 -10.07 12.41
C VAL A 120 0.21 -9.83 10.95
N VAL A 121 -0.46 -8.72 10.68
CA VAL A 121 -0.67 -8.18 9.33
C VAL A 121 0.15 -6.90 9.17
N ILE A 122 0.96 -6.82 8.12
CA ILE A 122 1.73 -5.62 7.78
C ILE A 122 1.15 -4.98 6.52
N ILE A 123 0.67 -3.75 6.67
CA ILE A 123 0.09 -2.95 5.58
C ILE A 123 1.20 -2.22 4.85
N THR A 124 1.34 -2.47 3.56
CA THR A 124 2.38 -1.89 2.69
C THR A 124 1.82 -0.89 1.67
N THR A 125 0.51 -0.64 1.69
CA THR A 125 -0.10 0.42 0.88
C THR A 125 0.15 1.78 1.54
N VAL A 126 0.25 2.86 0.76
CA VAL A 126 0.43 4.23 1.28
C VAL A 126 -0.88 5.01 1.33
N ASN A 127 -1.92 4.53 0.65
CA ASN A 127 -3.23 5.16 0.61
C ASN A 127 -4.16 4.48 1.63
N ASP A 128 -5.00 5.28 2.28
CA ASP A 128 -6.07 4.84 3.20
C ASP A 128 -5.60 3.86 4.29
N GLN A 129 -4.30 3.86 4.61
CA GLN A 129 -3.67 2.86 5.48
C GLN A 129 -4.28 2.83 6.90
N ASN A 130 -4.67 3.97 7.47
CA ASN A 130 -5.30 4.00 8.79
C ASN A 130 -6.71 3.40 8.76
N VAL A 131 -7.47 3.68 7.69
CA VAL A 131 -8.81 3.08 7.50
C VAL A 131 -8.69 1.57 7.32
N LEU A 132 -7.70 1.12 6.56
CA LEU A 132 -7.40 -0.30 6.37
C LEU A 132 -6.97 -0.96 7.68
N LYS A 133 -6.13 -0.31 8.48
CA LYS A 133 -5.67 -0.80 9.78
C LYS A 133 -6.84 -1.06 10.73
N GLU A 134 -7.74 -0.10 10.88
CA GLU A 134 -8.93 -0.26 11.70
C GLU A 134 -9.87 -1.33 11.16
N LYS A 135 -10.05 -1.39 9.84
CA LYS A 135 -10.86 -2.41 9.20
C LYS A 135 -10.32 -3.82 9.48
N ILE A 136 -9.01 -4.04 9.32
CA ILE A 136 -8.40 -5.36 9.56
C ILE A 136 -8.58 -5.77 11.03
N ARG A 137 -8.35 -4.85 11.97
CA ARG A 137 -8.54 -5.09 13.41
C ARG A 137 -9.97 -5.49 13.79
N CYS A 138 -10.98 -5.05 13.04
CA CYS A 138 -12.37 -5.44 13.27
C CYS A 138 -12.67 -6.89 12.85
N TYR A 139 -11.91 -7.44 11.91
CA TYR A 139 -12.18 -8.75 11.32
C TYR A 139 -11.16 -9.83 11.70
N MET A 140 -10.01 -9.45 12.18
CA MET A 140 -8.90 -10.36 12.48
C MET A 140 -8.38 -10.12 13.89
N ASP A 141 -8.24 -11.18 14.66
CA ASP A 141 -7.62 -11.15 16.00
C ASP A 141 -6.09 -11.33 15.87
N CYS A 142 -5.43 -10.26 15.41
CA CYS A 142 -3.99 -10.24 15.22
C CYS A 142 -3.45 -8.80 15.38
N ASP A 143 -2.15 -8.68 15.55
CA ASP A 143 -1.51 -7.37 15.53
C ASP A 143 -1.48 -6.80 14.11
N VAL A 144 -1.69 -5.49 13.97
CA VAL A 144 -1.70 -4.81 12.67
C VAL A 144 -0.80 -3.59 12.71
N TYR A 145 0.22 -3.60 11.84
CA TYR A 145 1.17 -2.50 11.70
C TYR A 145 1.17 -1.93 10.28
N LEU A 146 1.44 -0.64 10.18
CA LEU A 146 1.81 -0.02 8.92
C LEU A 146 3.32 -0.23 8.71
N LEU A 147 3.74 -0.54 7.49
CA LEU A 147 5.17 -0.64 7.18
C LEU A 147 5.90 0.67 7.54
N GLU A 148 5.26 1.81 7.29
CA GLU A 148 5.78 3.12 7.64
C GLU A 148 6.05 3.26 9.15
N GLU A 149 5.14 2.80 10.01
CA GLU A 149 5.33 2.81 11.46
C GLU A 149 6.55 1.97 11.87
N LEU A 150 6.71 0.78 11.26
CA LEU A 150 7.82 -0.12 11.57
C LEU A 150 9.18 0.48 11.16
N VAL A 151 9.25 1.13 10.01
CA VAL A 151 10.50 1.76 9.58
C VAL A 151 10.79 3.10 10.26
N MET A 152 9.80 3.70 10.94
CA MET A 152 9.99 4.92 11.74
C MET A 152 10.37 4.63 13.19
N THR A 153 9.90 3.53 13.78
CA THR A 153 9.94 3.26 15.23
C THR A 153 10.97 2.22 15.64
N CYS A 154 11.38 1.34 14.75
CA CYS A 154 12.40 0.33 15.07
C CYS A 154 13.78 0.92 15.21
#